data_fff8976259b3a642f3123f8ba2cb3e76
#
_entry.id   fff8976259b3a642f3123f8ba2cb3e76
#
_cell.length_a   1.000
_cell.length_b   1.000
_cell.length_c   1.000
_cell.angle_alpha   90.00
_cell.angle_beta   90.00
_cell.angle_gamma   90.00
#
_symmetry.space_group_name_H-M   'P 1'
#
loop_
_entity.id
_entity.type
_entity.pdbx_description
1 polymer ?
#
loop_
_entity_poly.entity_id
_entity_poly.type
_entity_poly.pdbx_seq_one_letter_code
_entity_poly.pdbx_strand_id
1 'polypeptide(L)'
;MNENAQKQTNEMKGILAWIEKSGNKLPDPVFIFLYCIAVVIAISVVAAVFGVSAAHPTQIDAAGNAIMISAESLLSAGNIQRLLVDMPETFTSFHPLGYVLVVMLGAGVAERSGLFASAMSGAVSKAPLFLLTPAVALIGMVGNLAADAAYVVLIPLAGVIFAAAGRHPIAGIATAFAGVSGGFSANLLPGQLDALLFGITEAAAETIQPSWDANIAGNAYFIIAMTFVFLPSIWYVTDRIIEPRLAPIKSGDAQSTAAGVIKDPSTTLSDSERKGLARAGYACLGIIALWIFLTVGPGTPLINEAANPEARLTPMFQSLVAG
;
A
#
# COMPACT_ATOMS: atom_id res chain seq x y z
N MET A 1 -43.77 4.06 -0.07
CA MET A 1 -42.39 3.50 -0.18
C MET A 1 -42.56 2.03 -0.49
N ASN A 2 -42.20 1.64 -1.74
CA ASN A 2 -42.59 0.34 -2.31
C ASN A 2 -41.79 -0.81 -1.73
N GLU A 3 -42.44 -1.76 -1.09
CA GLU A 3 -41.91 -3.05 -0.62
C GLU A 3 -41.25 -3.92 -1.73
N ASN A 4 -41.51 -3.57 -2.99
CA ASN A 4 -40.94 -4.27 -4.15
C ASN A 4 -39.49 -3.87 -4.50
N ALA A 5 -38.96 -2.80 -3.95
CA ALA A 5 -37.55 -2.40 -4.13
C ALA A 5 -36.59 -3.20 -3.26
N GLN A 6 -37.08 -3.81 -2.18
CA GLN A 6 -36.25 -4.62 -1.26
C GLN A 6 -36.08 -6.09 -1.68
N LYS A 7 -36.78 -6.54 -2.72
CA LYS A 7 -36.74 -7.94 -3.20
C LYS A 7 -35.82 -8.19 -4.42
N GLN A 8 -35.10 -7.18 -4.91
CA GLN A 8 -34.18 -7.34 -6.06
C GLN A 8 -32.69 -7.30 -5.68
N THR A 9 -32.34 -7.40 -4.42
CA THR A 9 -30.99 -7.86 -4.08
C THR A 9 -30.90 -9.33 -4.50
N ASN A 10 -30.38 -9.55 -5.69
CA ASN A 10 -29.95 -10.86 -6.15
C ASN A 10 -28.96 -11.36 -5.09
N GLU A 11 -29.42 -12.12 -4.10
CA GLU A 11 -28.56 -12.75 -3.12
C GLU A 11 -27.48 -13.50 -3.87
N MET A 12 -26.24 -13.00 -3.78
CA MET A 12 -25.10 -13.71 -4.34
C MET A 12 -25.09 -15.10 -3.72
N LYS A 13 -25.22 -16.15 -4.54
CA LYS A 13 -25.26 -17.54 -4.08
C LYS A 13 -23.83 -18.10 -4.11
N GLY A 14 -23.50 -18.95 -3.16
CA GLY A 14 -22.24 -19.67 -3.14
C GLY A 14 -21.11 -18.97 -2.39
N ILE A 15 -19.87 -19.16 -2.84
CA ILE A 15 -18.65 -18.68 -2.17
C ILE A 15 -18.63 -17.15 -2.05
N LEU A 16 -19.13 -16.41 -3.04
CA LEU A 16 -19.16 -14.94 -3.00
C LEU A 16 -20.09 -14.41 -1.90
N ALA A 17 -21.25 -15.04 -1.71
CA ALA A 17 -22.16 -14.67 -0.62
C ALA A 17 -21.53 -14.95 0.77
N TRP A 18 -20.76 -16.02 0.88
CA TRP A 18 -20.03 -16.34 2.10
C TRP A 18 -18.93 -15.32 2.38
N ILE A 19 -18.14 -14.92 1.35
CA ILE A 19 -17.10 -13.90 1.45
C ILE A 19 -17.71 -12.56 1.88
N GLU A 20 -18.79 -12.13 1.22
CA GLU A 20 -19.49 -10.88 1.55
C GLU A 20 -20.01 -10.89 2.99
N LYS A 21 -20.70 -11.95 3.38
CA LYS A 21 -21.25 -12.09 4.74
C LYS A 21 -20.16 -12.17 5.80
N SER A 22 -19.03 -12.81 5.50
CA SER A 22 -17.88 -12.89 6.40
C SER A 22 -17.14 -11.57 6.49
N GLY A 23 -16.91 -10.89 5.35
CA GLY A 23 -16.28 -9.59 5.29
C GLY A 23 -17.06 -8.52 6.04
N ASN A 24 -18.38 -8.48 5.87
CA ASN A 24 -19.26 -7.51 6.56
C ASN A 24 -19.38 -7.76 8.09
N LYS A 25 -18.89 -8.90 8.59
CA LYS A 25 -18.84 -9.19 10.03
C LYS A 25 -17.51 -8.85 10.68
N LEU A 26 -16.49 -8.54 9.89
CA LEU A 26 -15.19 -8.16 10.44
C LEU A 26 -15.33 -6.85 11.21
N PRO A 27 -14.81 -6.77 12.44
CA PRO A 27 -14.76 -5.53 13.17
C PRO A 27 -13.77 -4.56 12.52
N ASP A 28 -13.83 -3.29 12.94
CA ASP A 28 -12.85 -2.29 12.56
C ASP A 28 -11.41 -2.81 12.79
N PRO A 29 -10.45 -2.53 11.87
CA PRO A 29 -9.07 -2.98 11.98
C PRO A 29 -8.42 -2.74 13.34
N VAL A 30 -8.74 -1.64 14.02
CA VAL A 30 -8.23 -1.34 15.37
C VAL A 30 -8.61 -2.46 16.35
N PHE A 31 -9.85 -2.94 16.32
CA PHE A 31 -10.27 -4.03 17.20
C PHE A 31 -9.62 -5.36 16.84
N ILE A 32 -9.36 -5.61 15.54
CA ILE A 32 -8.62 -6.80 15.11
C ILE A 32 -7.23 -6.83 15.73
N PHE A 33 -6.50 -5.70 15.69
CA PHE A 33 -5.18 -5.59 16.32
C PHE A 33 -5.26 -5.78 17.84
N LEU A 34 -6.25 -5.19 18.51
CA LEU A 34 -6.46 -5.41 19.95
C LEU A 34 -6.71 -6.88 20.29
N TYR A 35 -7.50 -7.58 19.49
CA TYR A 35 -7.70 -9.04 19.67
C TYR A 35 -6.42 -9.82 19.42
N CYS A 36 -5.63 -9.47 18.40
CA CYS A 36 -4.34 -10.11 18.17
C CYS A 36 -3.38 -9.91 19.36
N ILE A 37 -3.31 -8.71 19.91
CA ILE A 37 -2.52 -8.43 21.11
C ILE A 37 -3.01 -9.29 22.30
N ALA A 38 -4.32 -9.33 22.54
CA ALA A 38 -4.89 -10.15 23.61
C ALA A 38 -4.58 -11.64 23.45
N VAL A 39 -4.63 -12.15 22.20
CA VAL A 39 -4.26 -13.55 21.90
C VAL A 39 -2.78 -13.81 22.18
N VAL A 40 -1.88 -12.89 21.75
CA VAL A 40 -0.43 -13.02 22.04
C VAL A 40 -0.16 -13.02 23.53
N ILE A 41 -0.82 -12.14 24.30
CA ILE A 41 -0.72 -12.13 25.77
C ILE A 41 -1.19 -13.47 26.33
N ALA A 42 -2.34 -13.98 25.91
CA ALA A 42 -2.85 -15.26 26.40
C ALA A 42 -1.89 -16.41 26.08
N ILE A 43 -1.35 -16.46 24.87
CA ILE A 43 -0.36 -17.48 24.47
C ILE A 43 0.90 -17.37 25.33
N SER A 44 1.40 -16.16 25.60
CA SER A 44 2.60 -15.96 26.44
C SER A 44 2.39 -16.46 27.87
N VAL A 45 1.21 -16.20 28.46
CA VAL A 45 0.86 -16.70 29.78
C VAL A 45 0.81 -18.23 29.80
N VAL A 46 0.13 -18.83 28.84
CA VAL A 46 0.01 -20.29 28.72
C VAL A 46 1.39 -20.93 28.52
N ALA A 47 2.21 -20.39 27.62
CA ALA A 47 3.55 -20.89 27.35
C ALA A 47 4.46 -20.79 28.58
N ALA A 48 4.38 -19.70 29.34
CA ALA A 48 5.13 -19.53 30.60
C ALA A 48 4.68 -20.53 31.68
N VAL A 49 3.37 -20.76 31.84
CA VAL A 49 2.83 -21.73 32.81
C VAL A 49 3.28 -23.15 32.47
N PHE A 50 3.33 -23.52 31.19
CA PHE A 50 3.79 -24.85 30.77
C PHE A 50 5.32 -24.96 30.67
N GLY A 51 6.08 -23.89 30.95
CA GLY A 51 7.54 -23.92 30.91
C GLY A 51 8.09 -24.18 29.50
N VAL A 52 7.39 -23.70 28.45
CA VAL A 52 7.83 -23.87 27.07
C VAL A 52 9.19 -23.20 26.89
N SER A 53 10.17 -23.96 26.36
CA SER A 53 11.51 -23.46 26.07
C SER A 53 11.97 -23.97 24.72
N ALA A 54 12.83 -23.20 24.05
CA ALA A 54 13.45 -23.53 22.78
C ALA A 54 14.94 -23.21 22.79
N ALA A 55 15.74 -23.95 22.03
CA ALA A 55 17.14 -23.65 21.85
C ALA A 55 17.33 -22.43 20.96
N HIS A 56 18.22 -21.51 21.38
CA HIS A 56 18.57 -20.36 20.54
C HIS A 56 19.26 -20.85 19.24
N PRO A 57 18.86 -20.37 18.06
CA PRO A 57 19.34 -20.91 16.78
C PRO A 57 20.86 -20.70 16.55
N THR A 58 21.45 -19.65 17.13
CA THR A 58 22.83 -19.25 16.83
C THR A 58 23.70 -19.05 18.07
N GLN A 59 23.11 -18.89 19.28
CA GLN A 59 23.89 -18.68 20.51
C GLN A 59 24.16 -19.99 21.22
N ILE A 60 25.43 -20.20 21.56
CA ILE A 60 25.91 -21.32 22.32
C ILE A 60 26.53 -20.83 23.64
N ASP A 61 26.44 -21.64 24.68
CA ASP A 61 27.09 -21.40 25.96
C ASP A 61 28.61 -21.68 25.87
N ALA A 62 29.34 -21.37 26.95
CA ALA A 62 30.78 -21.62 27.05
C ALA A 62 31.17 -23.12 26.94
N ALA A 63 30.20 -24.02 27.11
CA ALA A 63 30.36 -25.47 26.99
C ALA A 63 30.02 -26.01 25.60
N GLY A 64 29.57 -25.15 24.66
CA GLY A 64 29.21 -25.53 23.28
C GLY A 64 27.78 -25.98 23.12
N ASN A 65 26.91 -25.86 24.13
CA ASN A 65 25.51 -26.20 24.05
C ASN A 65 24.66 -25.00 23.64
N ALA A 66 23.57 -25.23 22.91
CA ALA A 66 22.64 -24.16 22.57
C ALA A 66 21.99 -23.53 23.83
N ILE A 67 21.98 -22.22 23.91
CA ILE A 67 21.32 -21.50 25.02
C ILE A 67 19.82 -21.73 24.91
N MET A 68 19.21 -22.20 26.02
CA MET A 68 17.76 -22.42 26.10
C MET A 68 17.06 -21.11 26.48
N ILE A 69 16.11 -20.68 25.68
CA ILE A 69 15.25 -19.54 25.95
C ILE A 69 13.89 -20.10 26.43
N SER A 70 13.49 -19.69 27.63
CA SER A 70 12.18 -20.04 28.20
C SER A 70 11.16 -18.93 27.91
N ALA A 71 9.93 -19.32 27.63
CA ALA A 71 8.84 -18.40 27.43
C ALA A 71 8.51 -17.68 28.74
N GLU A 72 8.50 -16.36 28.70
CA GLU A 72 8.08 -15.51 29.82
C GLU A 72 6.70 -14.93 29.58
N SER A 73 5.90 -14.83 30.65
CA SER A 73 4.60 -14.18 30.57
C SER A 73 4.73 -12.70 30.30
N LEU A 74 4.05 -12.17 29.30
CA LEU A 74 3.96 -10.72 29.04
C LEU A 74 3.28 -9.97 30.20
N LEU A 75 2.54 -10.67 31.07
CA LEU A 75 1.92 -10.11 32.27
C LEU A 75 2.82 -10.23 33.52
N SER A 76 4.07 -10.71 33.41
CA SER A 76 5.01 -10.67 34.52
C SER A 76 5.33 -9.23 34.92
N ALA A 77 5.59 -8.99 36.20
CA ALA A 77 5.91 -7.65 36.71
C ALA A 77 7.08 -7.02 35.96
N GLY A 78 8.12 -7.81 35.65
CA GLY A 78 9.28 -7.34 34.87
C GLY A 78 8.92 -6.93 33.44
N ASN A 79 8.09 -7.72 32.74
CA ASN A 79 7.67 -7.40 31.39
C ASN A 79 6.72 -6.19 31.34
N ILE A 80 5.80 -6.07 32.32
CA ILE A 80 4.95 -4.87 32.43
C ILE A 80 5.80 -3.63 32.69
N GLN A 81 6.74 -3.71 33.61
CA GLN A 81 7.67 -2.60 33.89
C GLN A 81 8.45 -2.21 32.64
N ARG A 82 9.03 -3.17 31.94
CA ARG A 82 9.77 -2.96 30.69
C ARG A 82 8.89 -2.31 29.62
N LEU A 83 7.67 -2.81 29.39
CA LEU A 83 6.74 -2.24 28.42
C LEU A 83 6.42 -0.76 28.73
N LEU A 84 6.26 -0.39 30.00
CA LEU A 84 5.93 0.98 30.40
C LEU A 84 7.14 1.90 30.39
N VAL A 85 8.29 1.42 30.86
CA VAL A 85 9.53 2.24 30.97
C VAL A 85 10.19 2.42 29.61
N ASP A 86 10.26 1.32 28.82
CA ASP A 86 10.97 1.32 27.54
C ASP A 86 10.07 1.69 26.36
N MET A 87 8.78 2.04 26.60
CA MET A 87 7.84 2.39 25.54
C MET A 87 8.36 3.49 24.60
N PRO A 88 8.92 4.62 25.10
CA PRO A 88 9.47 5.66 24.22
C PRO A 88 10.62 5.14 23.36
N GLU A 89 11.52 4.36 23.95
CA GLU A 89 12.65 3.78 23.24
C GLU A 89 12.20 2.73 22.22
N THR A 90 11.28 1.84 22.59
CA THR A 90 10.69 0.84 21.69
C THR A 90 10.03 1.49 20.49
N PHE A 91 9.31 2.61 20.70
CA PHE A 91 8.67 3.35 19.62
C PHE A 91 9.72 4.04 18.71
N THR A 92 10.70 4.72 19.27
CA THR A 92 11.70 5.45 18.48
C THR A 92 12.73 4.54 17.81
N SER A 93 12.98 3.36 18.38
CA SER A 93 13.87 2.34 17.82
C SER A 93 13.16 1.42 16.82
N PHE A 94 11.87 1.65 16.55
CA PHE A 94 11.15 0.89 15.53
C PHE A 94 11.76 1.19 14.14
N HIS A 95 12.47 0.21 13.61
CA HIS A 95 13.36 0.37 12.46
C HIS A 95 12.69 1.05 11.24
N PRO A 96 11.45 0.69 10.86
CA PRO A 96 10.77 1.34 9.74
C PRO A 96 10.29 2.77 10.03
N LEU A 97 10.27 3.24 11.29
CA LEU A 97 9.64 4.51 11.66
C LEU A 97 10.20 5.70 10.87
N GLY A 98 11.53 5.76 10.73
CA GLY A 98 12.20 6.85 10.01
C GLY A 98 11.77 6.92 8.54
N TYR A 99 11.82 5.79 7.85
CA TYR A 99 11.41 5.69 6.43
C TYR A 99 9.94 6.06 6.24
N VAL A 100 9.05 5.50 7.06
CA VAL A 100 7.61 5.77 6.99
C VAL A 100 7.31 7.25 7.22
N LEU A 101 7.92 7.88 8.23
CA LEU A 101 7.70 9.29 8.53
C LEU A 101 8.16 10.20 7.38
N VAL A 102 9.34 9.95 6.80
CA VAL A 102 9.86 10.75 5.69
C VAL A 102 8.95 10.64 4.47
N VAL A 103 8.59 9.41 4.08
CA VAL A 103 7.68 9.18 2.95
C VAL A 103 6.31 9.81 3.18
N MET A 104 5.74 9.67 4.40
CA MET A 104 4.43 10.25 4.71
C MET A 104 4.45 11.78 4.77
N LEU A 105 5.56 12.40 5.17
CA LEU A 105 5.70 13.86 5.09
C LEU A 105 5.66 14.35 3.65
N GLY A 106 6.41 13.73 2.75
CA GLY A 106 6.39 14.04 1.31
C GLY A 106 5.00 13.81 0.70
N ALA A 107 4.42 12.64 0.94
CA ALA A 107 3.08 12.29 0.47
C ALA A 107 2.01 13.27 1.00
N GLY A 108 2.06 13.65 2.28
CA GLY A 108 1.12 14.59 2.88
C GLY A 108 1.20 15.99 2.29
N VAL A 109 2.40 16.46 1.92
CA VAL A 109 2.56 17.74 1.18
C VAL A 109 1.96 17.64 -0.21
N ALA A 110 2.23 16.56 -0.93
CA ALA A 110 1.70 16.34 -2.28
C ALA A 110 0.15 16.20 -2.27
N GLU A 111 -0.41 15.54 -1.26
CA GLU A 111 -1.84 15.42 -1.07
C GLU A 111 -2.50 16.77 -0.77
N ARG A 112 -2.00 17.49 0.24
CA ARG A 112 -2.55 18.81 0.64
C ARG A 112 -2.40 19.88 -0.44
N SER A 113 -1.37 19.80 -1.27
CA SER A 113 -1.20 20.72 -2.42
C SER A 113 -2.15 20.40 -3.58
N GLY A 114 -2.88 19.26 -3.54
CA GLY A 114 -3.72 18.80 -4.62
C GLY A 114 -2.95 18.18 -5.80
N LEU A 115 -1.64 17.94 -5.64
CA LEU A 115 -0.80 17.39 -6.70
C LEU A 115 -1.30 16.01 -7.15
N PHE A 116 -1.59 15.12 -6.21
CA PHE A 116 -2.09 13.77 -6.54
C PHE A 116 -3.45 13.81 -7.23
N ALA A 117 -4.39 14.63 -6.71
CA ALA A 117 -5.72 14.78 -7.32
C ALA A 117 -5.61 15.28 -8.77
N SER A 118 -4.82 16.34 -9.00
CA SER A 118 -4.61 16.91 -10.33
C SER A 118 -3.88 15.94 -11.27
N ALA A 119 -2.88 15.20 -10.77
CA ALA A 119 -2.15 14.21 -11.56
C ALA A 119 -3.04 13.06 -11.99
N MET A 120 -3.80 12.46 -11.07
CA MET A 120 -4.72 11.36 -11.36
C MET A 120 -5.84 11.79 -12.31
N SER A 121 -6.47 12.93 -12.04
CA SER A 121 -7.50 13.51 -12.91
C SER A 121 -6.98 13.77 -14.32
N GLY A 122 -5.82 14.41 -14.43
CA GLY A 122 -5.20 14.72 -15.71
C GLY A 122 -4.75 13.49 -16.49
N ALA A 123 -4.34 12.44 -15.82
CA ALA A 123 -3.95 11.19 -16.46
C ALA A 123 -5.17 10.42 -16.99
N VAL A 124 -6.22 10.28 -16.17
CA VAL A 124 -7.43 9.53 -16.57
C VAL A 124 -8.22 10.27 -17.66
N SER A 125 -8.33 11.60 -17.59
CA SER A 125 -9.10 12.38 -18.56
C SER A 125 -8.53 12.34 -19.99
N LYS A 126 -7.27 11.98 -20.16
CA LYS A 126 -6.61 11.82 -21.47
C LYS A 126 -6.67 10.40 -22.02
N ALA A 127 -7.17 9.43 -21.26
CA ALA A 127 -7.23 8.04 -21.69
C ALA A 127 -8.25 7.87 -22.83
N PRO A 128 -7.90 7.20 -23.94
CA PRO A 128 -8.86 6.87 -24.97
C PRO A 128 -9.87 5.87 -24.42
N LEU A 129 -11.14 5.96 -24.92
CA LEU A 129 -12.26 5.18 -24.38
C LEU A 129 -12.00 3.67 -24.31
N PHE A 130 -11.31 3.10 -25.29
CA PHE A 130 -11.00 1.66 -25.33
C PHE A 130 -9.93 1.24 -24.32
N LEU A 131 -9.12 2.19 -23.82
CA LEU A 131 -8.12 1.96 -22.79
C LEU A 131 -8.55 2.52 -21.43
N LEU A 132 -9.80 2.94 -21.29
CA LEU A 132 -10.25 3.58 -20.05
C LEU A 132 -10.09 2.67 -18.83
N THR A 133 -10.51 1.41 -18.94
CA THR A 133 -10.36 0.44 -17.84
C THR A 133 -8.90 0.20 -17.45
N PRO A 134 -8.00 -0.19 -18.38
CA PRO A 134 -6.61 -0.41 -18.01
C PRO A 134 -5.91 0.88 -17.58
N ALA A 135 -6.29 2.05 -18.13
CA ALA A 135 -5.72 3.33 -17.68
C ALA A 135 -6.12 3.64 -16.23
N VAL A 136 -7.40 3.51 -15.87
CA VAL A 136 -7.86 3.71 -14.49
C VAL A 136 -7.22 2.71 -13.54
N ALA A 137 -7.11 1.43 -13.92
CA ALA A 137 -6.46 0.41 -13.11
C ALA A 137 -4.97 0.73 -12.88
N LEU A 138 -4.23 1.09 -13.94
CA LEU A 138 -2.81 1.43 -13.85
C LEU A 138 -2.58 2.70 -13.01
N ILE A 139 -3.41 3.73 -13.22
CA ILE A 139 -3.34 4.96 -12.43
C ILE A 139 -3.68 4.66 -10.96
N GLY A 140 -4.60 3.72 -10.70
CA GLY A 140 -4.89 3.24 -9.36
C GLY A 140 -3.68 2.56 -8.71
N MET A 141 -3.02 1.64 -9.42
CA MET A 141 -1.82 0.97 -8.93
C MET A 141 -0.71 1.97 -8.60
N VAL A 142 -0.37 2.85 -9.54
CA VAL A 142 0.65 3.89 -9.32
C VAL A 142 0.19 4.89 -8.25
N GLY A 143 -1.10 5.22 -8.22
CA GLY A 143 -1.70 6.09 -7.21
C GLY A 143 -1.58 5.58 -5.78
N ASN A 144 -1.39 4.27 -5.59
CA ASN A 144 -1.11 3.69 -4.27
C ASN A 144 0.16 4.27 -3.62
N LEU A 145 1.11 4.77 -4.40
CA LEU A 145 2.25 5.54 -3.86
C LEU A 145 1.81 6.79 -3.09
N ALA A 146 0.62 7.33 -3.39
CA ALA A 146 -0.02 8.42 -2.67
C ALA A 146 -0.83 7.95 -1.44
N ALA A 147 -0.63 6.72 -0.98
CA ALA A 147 -1.34 6.10 0.13
C ALA A 147 -2.87 6.25 0.02
N ASP A 148 -3.52 6.77 1.07
CA ASP A 148 -4.98 6.86 1.16
C ASP A 148 -5.60 7.89 0.21
N ALA A 149 -4.83 8.86 -0.28
CA ALA A 149 -5.32 9.87 -1.22
C ALA A 149 -5.89 9.26 -2.51
N ALA A 150 -5.30 8.16 -2.98
CA ALA A 150 -5.81 7.47 -4.17
C ALA A 150 -7.21 6.88 -3.97
N TYR A 151 -7.51 6.36 -2.79
CA TYR A 151 -8.86 5.85 -2.47
C TYR A 151 -9.90 6.95 -2.47
N VAL A 152 -9.57 8.10 -1.89
CA VAL A 152 -10.51 9.21 -1.74
C VAL A 152 -10.77 9.93 -3.07
N VAL A 153 -9.72 10.08 -3.89
CA VAL A 153 -9.79 10.88 -5.12
C VAL A 153 -10.14 10.03 -6.34
N LEU A 154 -9.42 8.94 -6.58
CA LEU A 154 -9.52 8.19 -7.84
C LEU A 154 -10.81 7.37 -7.92
N ILE A 155 -11.26 6.79 -6.82
CA ILE A 155 -12.43 5.89 -6.87
C ILE A 155 -13.71 6.65 -7.27
N PRO A 156 -14.08 7.77 -6.62
CA PRO A 156 -15.22 8.56 -7.07
C PRO A 156 -15.04 9.13 -8.48
N LEU A 157 -13.84 9.61 -8.80
CA LEU A 157 -13.52 10.17 -10.12
C LEU A 157 -13.70 9.14 -11.23
N ALA A 158 -13.27 7.89 -11.04
CA ALA A 158 -13.44 6.81 -12.00
C ALA A 158 -14.91 6.52 -12.27
N GLY A 159 -15.77 6.56 -11.23
CA GLY A 159 -17.21 6.44 -11.42
C GLY A 159 -17.78 7.51 -12.35
N VAL A 160 -17.38 8.76 -12.16
CA VAL A 160 -17.82 9.88 -13.02
C VAL A 160 -17.31 9.74 -14.45
N ILE A 161 -16.05 9.40 -14.63
CA ILE A 161 -15.44 9.27 -15.94
C ILE A 161 -16.05 8.11 -16.73
N PHE A 162 -16.32 6.97 -16.08
CA PHE A 162 -17.04 5.87 -16.70
C PHE A 162 -18.46 6.28 -17.13
N ALA A 163 -19.18 7.01 -16.26
CA ALA A 163 -20.49 7.55 -16.60
C ALA A 163 -20.43 8.50 -17.80
N ALA A 164 -19.47 9.41 -17.83
CA ALA A 164 -19.24 10.33 -18.96
C ALA A 164 -18.87 9.59 -20.24
N ALA A 165 -18.23 8.43 -20.14
CA ALA A 165 -17.91 7.54 -21.26
C ALA A 165 -19.09 6.65 -21.70
N GLY A 166 -20.28 6.81 -21.10
CA GLY A 166 -21.45 5.97 -21.38
C GLY A 166 -21.38 4.56 -20.77
N ARG A 167 -20.44 4.33 -19.87
CA ARG A 167 -20.24 3.06 -19.15
C ARG A 167 -20.86 3.12 -17.75
N HIS A 168 -21.04 1.97 -17.12
CA HIS A 168 -21.65 1.93 -15.79
C HIS A 168 -20.71 2.50 -14.70
N PRO A 169 -21.11 3.49 -13.87
CA PRO A 169 -20.25 4.12 -12.86
C PRO A 169 -19.64 3.14 -11.86
N ILE A 170 -20.41 2.12 -11.44
CA ILE A 170 -19.95 1.08 -10.51
C ILE A 170 -18.77 0.28 -11.11
N ALA A 171 -18.75 0.07 -12.43
CA ALA A 171 -17.60 -0.59 -13.07
C ALA A 171 -16.33 0.26 -12.94
N GLY A 172 -16.45 1.58 -13.07
CA GLY A 172 -15.35 2.52 -12.84
C GLY A 172 -14.85 2.50 -11.40
N ILE A 173 -15.78 2.58 -10.44
CA ILE A 173 -15.49 2.50 -9.00
C ILE A 173 -14.75 1.19 -8.68
N ALA A 174 -15.27 0.05 -9.16
CA ALA A 174 -14.67 -1.27 -8.94
C ALA A 174 -13.26 -1.38 -9.55
N THR A 175 -13.07 -0.82 -10.76
CA THR A 175 -11.77 -0.79 -11.43
C THR A 175 -10.73 0.01 -10.64
N ALA A 176 -11.11 1.22 -10.21
CA ALA A 176 -10.23 2.08 -9.45
C ALA A 176 -9.89 1.47 -8.09
N PHE A 177 -10.90 0.93 -7.39
CA PHE A 177 -10.68 0.24 -6.11
C PHE A 177 -9.73 -0.95 -6.27
N ALA A 178 -9.96 -1.80 -7.28
CA ALA A 178 -9.09 -2.94 -7.56
C ALA A 178 -7.66 -2.50 -7.92
N GLY A 179 -7.52 -1.41 -8.69
CA GLY A 179 -6.22 -0.84 -9.04
C GLY A 179 -5.46 -0.32 -7.82
N VAL A 180 -6.10 0.52 -6.99
CA VAL A 180 -5.47 1.07 -5.78
C VAL A 180 -5.13 -0.03 -4.79
N SER A 181 -6.05 -0.97 -4.53
CA SER A 181 -5.81 -2.10 -3.63
C SER A 181 -4.74 -3.05 -4.16
N GLY A 182 -4.74 -3.32 -5.47
CA GLY A 182 -3.70 -4.13 -6.14
C GLY A 182 -2.32 -3.46 -6.11
N GLY A 183 -2.28 -2.14 -6.06
CA GLY A 183 -1.06 -1.33 -6.01
C GLY A 183 -0.17 -1.57 -4.79
N PHE A 184 -0.69 -2.18 -3.73
CA PHE A 184 0.14 -2.63 -2.59
C PHE A 184 1.09 -3.77 -2.96
N SER A 185 0.74 -4.59 -3.95
CA SER A 185 1.55 -5.74 -4.39
C SER A 185 2.02 -5.62 -5.83
N ALA A 186 1.47 -4.68 -6.61
CA ALA A 186 1.72 -4.49 -8.02
C ALA A 186 1.90 -3.00 -8.32
N ASN A 187 3.13 -2.56 -8.45
CA ASN A 187 3.46 -1.16 -8.73
C ASN A 187 4.67 -1.06 -9.66
N LEU A 188 4.91 0.12 -10.20
CA LEU A 188 6.08 0.38 -11.04
C LEU A 188 7.29 0.87 -10.24
N LEU A 189 7.07 1.31 -9.00
CA LEU A 189 8.09 1.79 -8.08
C LEU A 189 7.84 1.21 -6.69
N PRO A 190 8.90 0.93 -5.90
CA PRO A 190 8.76 0.62 -4.49
C PRO A 190 8.05 1.75 -3.74
N GLY A 191 7.12 1.40 -2.87
CA GLY A 191 6.32 2.33 -2.11
C GLY A 191 6.64 2.31 -0.61
N GLN A 192 5.82 3.04 0.17
CA GLN A 192 5.97 3.09 1.63
C GLN A 192 5.81 1.71 2.29
N LEU A 193 4.99 0.81 1.71
CA LEU A 193 4.84 -0.55 2.24
C LEU A 193 6.10 -1.37 2.06
N ASP A 194 6.80 -1.21 0.93
CA ASP A 194 8.09 -1.88 0.69
C ASP A 194 9.13 -1.42 1.72
N ALA A 195 9.18 -0.12 2.02
CA ALA A 195 10.06 0.43 3.05
C ALA A 195 9.73 -0.10 4.45
N LEU A 196 8.44 -0.20 4.79
CA LEU A 196 7.99 -0.76 6.06
C LEU A 196 8.38 -2.24 6.20
N LEU A 197 8.05 -3.04 5.20
CA LEU A 197 8.33 -4.48 5.20
C LEU A 197 9.83 -4.76 5.15
N PHE A 198 10.60 -3.96 4.41
CA PHE A 198 12.04 -4.03 4.40
C PHE A 198 12.62 -3.86 5.81
N GLY A 199 12.26 -2.78 6.52
CA GLY A 199 12.79 -2.53 7.86
C GLY A 199 12.41 -3.63 8.87
N ILE A 200 11.22 -4.22 8.78
CA ILE A 200 10.85 -5.38 9.61
C ILE A 200 11.69 -6.61 9.25
N THR A 201 11.90 -6.84 7.96
CA THR A 201 12.67 -8.00 7.46
C THR A 201 14.14 -7.87 7.85
N GLU A 202 14.72 -6.68 7.71
CA GLU A 202 16.11 -6.38 8.08
C GLU A 202 16.32 -6.65 9.57
N ALA A 203 15.50 -6.06 10.44
CA ALA A 203 15.58 -6.29 11.87
C ALA A 203 15.43 -7.77 12.26
N ALA A 204 14.56 -8.52 11.58
CA ALA A 204 14.39 -9.95 11.81
C ALA A 204 15.61 -10.77 11.33
N ALA A 205 16.18 -10.43 10.18
CA ALA A 205 17.35 -11.12 9.63
C ALA A 205 18.60 -10.89 10.45
N GLU A 206 18.82 -9.69 10.97
CA GLU A 206 19.95 -9.33 11.86
C GLU A 206 19.95 -10.11 13.16
N THR A 207 18.81 -10.61 13.63
CA THR A 207 18.76 -11.50 14.81
C THR A 207 19.51 -12.81 14.58
N ILE A 208 19.60 -13.27 13.31
CA ILE A 208 20.25 -14.52 12.93
C ILE A 208 21.64 -14.24 12.36
N GLN A 209 21.78 -13.21 11.55
CA GLN A 209 23.00 -12.78 10.90
C GLN A 209 23.23 -11.28 11.09
N PRO A 210 24.01 -10.84 12.11
CA PRO A 210 24.20 -9.43 12.44
C PRO A 210 24.84 -8.55 11.35
N SER A 211 25.43 -9.17 10.32
CA SER A 211 26.00 -8.48 9.16
C SER A 211 25.15 -8.62 7.92
N TRP A 212 23.86 -8.96 8.07
CA TRP A 212 22.97 -9.07 6.94
C TRP A 212 22.70 -7.69 6.36
N ASP A 213 22.96 -7.54 5.07
CA ASP A 213 22.70 -6.30 4.32
C ASP A 213 21.78 -6.64 3.16
N ALA A 214 20.71 -5.89 3.03
CA ALA A 214 19.74 -6.07 1.97
C ALA A 214 19.40 -4.74 1.30
N ASN A 215 18.86 -4.86 0.10
CA ASN A 215 18.44 -3.71 -0.67
C ASN A 215 16.93 -3.51 -0.53
N ILE A 216 16.52 -2.31 -0.13
CA ILE A 216 15.09 -1.91 -0.03
C ILE A 216 14.32 -2.11 -1.35
N ALA A 217 15.01 -2.04 -2.49
CA ALA A 217 14.46 -2.33 -3.81
C ALA A 217 14.50 -3.82 -4.18
N GLY A 218 14.81 -4.73 -3.25
CA GLY A 218 14.91 -6.17 -3.52
C GLY A 218 13.67 -6.77 -4.16
N ASN A 219 12.48 -6.26 -3.83
CA ASN A 219 11.21 -6.69 -4.41
C ASN A 219 10.80 -5.94 -5.69
N ALA A 220 11.58 -4.97 -6.17
CA ALA A 220 11.19 -4.11 -7.30
C ALA A 220 10.81 -4.92 -8.56
N TYR A 221 11.62 -5.93 -8.92
CA TYR A 221 11.30 -6.77 -10.08
C TYR A 221 9.99 -7.55 -9.90
N PHE A 222 9.72 -8.02 -8.70
CA PHE A 222 8.50 -8.76 -8.39
C PHE A 222 7.27 -7.86 -8.50
N ILE A 223 7.26 -6.68 -7.87
CA ILE A 223 6.12 -5.75 -7.91
C ILE A 223 5.85 -5.23 -9.32
N ILE A 224 6.91 -4.98 -10.12
CA ILE A 224 6.77 -4.60 -11.53
C ILE A 224 6.15 -5.75 -12.32
N ALA A 225 6.65 -6.99 -12.17
CA ALA A 225 6.08 -8.16 -12.84
C ALA A 225 4.61 -8.39 -12.46
N MET A 226 4.25 -8.20 -11.19
CA MET A 226 2.86 -8.30 -10.73
C MET A 226 1.95 -7.27 -11.38
N THR A 227 2.46 -6.08 -11.72
CA THR A 227 1.68 -5.06 -12.46
C THR A 227 1.24 -5.61 -13.83
N PHE A 228 2.11 -6.34 -14.54
CA PHE A 228 1.77 -6.97 -15.81
C PHE A 228 0.78 -8.14 -15.68
N VAL A 229 0.62 -8.69 -14.49
CA VAL A 229 -0.38 -9.73 -14.20
C VAL A 229 -1.71 -9.10 -13.76
N PHE A 230 -1.66 -8.14 -12.84
CA PHE A 230 -2.86 -7.53 -12.25
C PHE A 230 -3.59 -6.64 -13.24
N LEU A 231 -2.88 -5.86 -14.04
CA LEU A 231 -3.49 -4.94 -15.00
C LEU A 231 -4.40 -5.64 -16.00
N PRO A 232 -3.96 -6.67 -16.75
CA PRO A 232 -4.84 -7.41 -17.65
C PRO A 232 -5.93 -8.19 -16.92
N SER A 233 -5.67 -8.66 -15.68
CA SER A 233 -6.66 -9.35 -14.87
C SER A 233 -7.80 -8.42 -14.47
N ILE A 234 -7.50 -7.21 -13.97
CA ILE A 234 -8.51 -6.20 -13.64
C ILE A 234 -9.27 -5.78 -14.89
N TRP A 235 -8.59 -5.55 -16.01
CA TRP A 235 -9.20 -5.20 -17.27
C TRP A 235 -10.19 -6.27 -17.74
N TYR A 236 -9.75 -7.53 -17.79
CA TYR A 236 -10.59 -8.65 -18.20
C TYR A 236 -11.81 -8.83 -17.28
N VAL A 237 -11.60 -8.81 -15.97
CA VAL A 237 -12.70 -8.99 -15.01
C VAL A 237 -13.70 -7.84 -15.09
N THR A 238 -13.24 -6.61 -15.21
CA THR A 238 -14.13 -5.45 -15.32
C THR A 238 -14.96 -5.51 -16.61
N ASP A 239 -14.31 -5.62 -17.77
CA ASP A 239 -14.97 -5.48 -19.06
C ASP A 239 -15.76 -6.73 -19.45
N ARG A 240 -15.36 -7.93 -18.99
CA ARG A 240 -15.99 -9.19 -19.39
C ARG A 240 -16.88 -9.82 -18.33
N ILE A 241 -16.70 -9.48 -17.07
CA ILE A 241 -17.47 -10.11 -15.98
C ILE A 241 -18.34 -9.09 -15.26
N ILE A 242 -17.78 -7.95 -14.83
CA ILE A 242 -18.51 -6.97 -14.01
C ILE A 242 -19.48 -6.17 -14.88
N GLU A 243 -18.99 -5.52 -15.93
CA GLU A 243 -19.80 -4.61 -16.74
C GLU A 243 -21.02 -5.30 -17.40
N PRO A 244 -20.92 -6.51 -17.97
CA PRO A 244 -22.10 -7.22 -18.49
C PRO A 244 -23.15 -7.56 -17.43
N ARG A 245 -22.74 -7.74 -16.17
CA ARG A 245 -23.66 -8.00 -15.06
C ARG A 245 -24.37 -6.73 -14.56
N LEU A 246 -23.75 -5.58 -14.74
CA LEU A 246 -24.33 -4.29 -14.38
C LEU A 246 -25.25 -3.74 -15.47
N ALA A 247 -25.12 -4.18 -16.70
CA ALA A 247 -25.91 -3.71 -17.85
C ALA A 247 -27.45 -3.74 -17.67
N PRO A 248 -28.06 -4.70 -16.93
CA PRO A 248 -29.49 -4.69 -16.62
C PRO A 248 -29.93 -3.61 -15.65
N ILE A 249 -28.98 -3.04 -14.88
CA ILE A 249 -29.26 -2.00 -13.88
C ILE A 249 -29.25 -0.65 -14.60
N LYS A 250 -30.42 -0.01 -14.71
CA LYS A 250 -30.53 1.28 -15.42
C LYS A 250 -29.58 2.31 -14.82
N SER A 251 -28.71 2.86 -15.64
CA SER A 251 -27.71 3.88 -15.25
C SER A 251 -28.32 5.14 -14.58
N GLY A 252 -29.62 5.39 -14.77
CA GLY A 252 -30.33 6.52 -14.16
C GLY A 252 -30.37 6.50 -12.63
N ASP A 253 -30.50 5.33 -12.02
CA ASP A 253 -30.53 5.20 -10.56
C ASP A 253 -29.13 5.30 -9.96
N ALA A 254 -28.12 4.85 -10.69
CA ALA A 254 -26.71 4.95 -10.29
C ALA A 254 -26.13 6.37 -10.50
N GLN A 255 -26.59 7.10 -11.52
CA GLN A 255 -26.24 8.50 -11.75
C GLN A 255 -26.76 9.42 -10.64
N SER A 256 -27.97 9.19 -10.13
CA SER A 256 -28.52 9.99 -9.03
C SER A 256 -27.75 9.75 -7.72
N THR A 257 -27.27 8.54 -7.47
CA THR A 257 -26.47 8.18 -6.30
C THR A 257 -25.03 8.73 -6.41
N ALA A 258 -24.42 8.65 -7.60
CA ALA A 258 -23.08 9.21 -7.84
C ALA A 258 -23.08 10.76 -7.86
N ALA A 259 -24.11 11.38 -8.43
CA ALA A 259 -24.28 12.84 -8.45
C ALA A 259 -24.56 13.43 -7.06
N GLY A 260 -25.12 12.65 -6.13
CA GLY A 260 -25.31 13.06 -4.75
C GLY A 260 -24.03 13.12 -3.92
N VAL A 261 -23.00 12.37 -4.34
CA VAL A 261 -21.67 12.32 -3.68
C VAL A 261 -20.69 13.32 -4.28
N ILE A 262 -20.91 13.75 -5.51
CA ILE A 262 -19.95 14.58 -6.25
C ILE A 262 -20.63 15.90 -6.63
N LYS A 263 -20.49 16.89 -5.74
CA LYS A 263 -20.69 18.29 -6.14
C LYS A 263 -19.58 18.64 -7.15
N ASP A 264 -19.97 18.60 -8.44
CA ASP A 264 -19.23 19.19 -9.57
C ASP A 264 -17.73 18.89 -9.64
N PRO A 265 -17.34 17.68 -10.07
CA PRO A 265 -15.95 17.48 -10.46
C PRO A 265 -15.82 18.09 -11.86
N SER A 266 -15.18 19.22 -11.97
CA SER A 266 -14.60 19.62 -13.25
C SER A 266 -13.65 18.50 -13.68
N THR A 267 -14.08 17.66 -14.61
CA THR A 267 -13.26 16.59 -15.22
C THR A 267 -12.06 17.18 -15.99
N THR A 268 -11.99 18.48 -16.10
CA THR A 268 -10.93 19.23 -16.78
C THR A 268 -10.11 20.00 -15.76
N LEU A 269 -8.80 19.78 -15.81
CA LEU A 269 -7.86 20.58 -15.01
C LEU A 269 -8.00 22.07 -15.33
N SER A 270 -8.07 22.89 -14.29
CA SER A 270 -7.98 24.34 -14.41
C SER A 270 -6.58 24.74 -14.92
N ASP A 271 -6.47 25.95 -15.49
CA ASP A 271 -5.18 26.45 -15.97
C ASP A 271 -4.13 26.56 -14.86
N SER A 272 -4.53 26.83 -13.64
CA SER A 272 -3.65 26.86 -12.48
C SER A 272 -3.14 25.47 -12.11
N GLU A 273 -4.01 24.46 -12.09
CA GLU A 273 -3.64 23.06 -11.82
C GLU A 273 -2.72 22.51 -12.91
N ARG A 274 -3.00 22.83 -14.18
CA ARG A 274 -2.14 22.43 -15.29
C ARG A 274 -0.74 23.03 -15.20
N LYS A 275 -0.64 24.32 -14.82
CA LYS A 275 0.65 24.98 -14.59
C LYS A 275 1.36 24.40 -13.36
N GLY A 276 0.61 24.12 -12.28
CA GLY A 276 1.13 23.47 -11.07
C GLY A 276 1.71 22.08 -11.38
N LEU A 277 0.96 21.26 -12.11
CA LEU A 277 1.39 19.93 -12.53
C LEU A 277 2.63 19.96 -13.44
N ALA A 278 2.70 20.92 -14.37
CA ALA A 278 3.89 21.11 -15.21
C ALA A 278 5.12 21.48 -14.36
N ARG A 279 4.98 22.41 -13.39
CA ARG A 279 6.07 22.78 -12.48
C ARG A 279 6.51 21.62 -11.60
N ALA A 280 5.57 20.83 -11.08
CA ALA A 280 5.88 19.61 -10.35
C ALA A 280 6.64 18.60 -11.22
N GLY A 281 6.23 18.42 -12.48
CA GLY A 281 6.95 17.59 -13.44
C GLY A 281 8.39 18.05 -13.67
N TYR A 282 8.62 19.35 -13.83
CA TYR A 282 9.99 19.89 -13.94
C TYR A 282 10.81 19.68 -12.66
N ALA A 283 10.19 19.83 -11.49
CA ALA A 283 10.85 19.54 -10.22
C ALA A 283 11.25 18.06 -10.11
N CYS A 284 10.35 17.14 -10.46
CA CYS A 284 10.66 15.70 -10.51
C CYS A 284 11.81 15.40 -11.48
N LEU A 285 11.79 15.97 -12.67
CA LEU A 285 12.90 15.82 -13.63
C LEU A 285 14.21 16.37 -13.08
N GLY A 286 14.17 17.48 -12.36
CA GLY A 286 15.34 18.06 -11.68
C GLY A 286 15.90 17.13 -10.59
N ILE A 287 15.03 16.51 -9.79
CA ILE A 287 15.42 15.54 -8.75
C ILE A 287 16.03 14.28 -9.40
N ILE A 288 15.40 13.74 -10.46
CA ILE A 288 15.94 12.59 -11.19
C ILE A 288 17.32 12.92 -11.78
N ALA A 289 17.48 14.08 -12.38
CA ALA A 289 18.75 14.52 -12.92
C ALA A 289 19.82 14.66 -11.81
N LEU A 290 19.44 15.19 -10.65
CA LEU A 290 20.31 15.28 -9.49
C LEU A 290 20.73 13.89 -9.00
N TRP A 291 19.80 12.94 -8.87
CA TRP A 291 20.13 11.56 -8.50
C TRP A 291 21.07 10.87 -9.48
N ILE A 292 20.82 11.03 -10.78
CA ILE A 292 21.73 10.52 -11.82
C ILE A 292 23.11 11.15 -11.65
N PHE A 293 23.19 12.47 -11.44
CA PHE A 293 24.45 13.18 -11.22
C PHE A 293 25.18 12.68 -9.97
N LEU A 294 24.47 12.40 -8.88
CA LEU A 294 25.04 11.92 -7.63
C LEU A 294 25.39 10.41 -7.66
N THR A 295 24.95 9.69 -8.71
CA THR A 295 25.18 8.24 -8.85
C THR A 295 26.19 7.92 -9.96
N VAL A 296 26.29 8.75 -10.99
CA VAL A 296 27.14 8.46 -12.17
C VAL A 296 28.54 9.09 -12.02
N GLY A 297 29.54 8.23 -11.84
CA GLY A 297 30.95 8.64 -11.79
C GLY A 297 31.70 8.05 -10.59
N PRO A 298 33.04 8.02 -10.65
CA PRO A 298 33.85 7.59 -9.53
C PRO A 298 33.81 8.62 -8.39
N GLY A 299 33.70 8.14 -7.14
CA GLY A 299 33.67 9.00 -5.97
C GLY A 299 32.34 9.75 -5.73
N THR A 300 31.25 9.38 -6.41
CA THR A 300 29.94 9.99 -6.18
C THR A 300 29.30 9.50 -4.89
N PRO A 301 28.57 10.37 -4.15
CA PRO A 301 28.11 10.08 -2.79
C PRO A 301 27.07 8.97 -2.69
N LEU A 302 26.37 8.62 -3.79
CA LEU A 302 25.37 7.57 -3.80
C LEU A 302 25.90 6.20 -4.31
N ILE A 303 27.21 6.06 -4.44
CA ILE A 303 27.87 4.78 -4.74
C ILE A 303 28.79 4.42 -3.58
N ASN A 304 28.66 3.19 -3.08
CA ASN A 304 29.62 2.60 -2.16
C ASN A 304 30.65 1.79 -2.95
N GLU A 305 31.79 2.41 -3.28
CA GLU A 305 32.85 1.76 -4.06
C GLU A 305 33.58 0.64 -3.30
N ALA A 306 33.51 0.65 -1.97
CA ALA A 306 34.11 -0.36 -1.11
C ALA A 306 33.23 -1.62 -0.93
N ALA A 307 31.97 -1.55 -1.31
CA ALA A 307 31.04 -2.67 -1.19
C ALA A 307 31.15 -3.64 -2.35
N ASN A 308 30.67 -4.87 -2.14
CA ASN A 308 30.50 -5.86 -3.19
C ASN A 308 29.64 -5.30 -4.34
N PRO A 309 29.79 -5.81 -5.59
CA PRO A 309 29.03 -5.31 -6.74
C PRO A 309 27.51 -5.25 -6.52
N GLU A 310 26.96 -6.17 -5.74
CA GLU A 310 25.52 -6.27 -5.43
C GLU A 310 25.04 -5.17 -4.46
N ALA A 311 25.90 -4.75 -3.52
CA ALA A 311 25.59 -3.73 -2.53
C ALA A 311 26.07 -2.32 -2.93
N ARG A 312 26.74 -2.19 -4.07
CA ARG A 312 27.35 -0.93 -4.51
C ARG A 312 26.37 0.21 -4.68
N LEU A 313 25.15 -0.07 -5.13
CA LEU A 313 24.09 0.89 -5.38
C LEU A 313 23.10 1.03 -4.21
N THR A 314 23.33 0.35 -3.09
CA THR A 314 22.46 0.42 -1.91
C THR A 314 22.19 1.86 -1.45
N PRO A 315 23.19 2.77 -1.34
CA PRO A 315 22.95 4.14 -0.94
C PRO A 315 22.01 4.90 -1.90
N MET A 316 22.10 4.64 -3.21
CA MET A 316 21.21 5.21 -4.21
C MET A 316 19.77 4.75 -3.98
N PHE A 317 19.55 3.44 -3.79
CA PHE A 317 18.20 2.90 -3.56
C PHE A 317 17.61 3.35 -2.23
N GLN A 318 18.40 3.45 -1.18
CA GLN A 318 17.96 3.99 0.11
C GLN A 318 17.57 5.47 -0.01
N SER A 319 18.35 6.28 -0.74
CA SER A 319 18.03 7.69 -0.98
C SER A 319 16.77 7.89 -1.82
N LEU A 320 16.43 6.95 -2.70
CA LEU A 320 15.23 7.01 -3.54
C LEU A 320 13.94 6.90 -2.71
N VAL A 321 13.99 6.21 -1.59
CA VAL A 321 12.85 6.10 -0.66
C VAL A 321 12.75 7.32 0.25
N ALA A 322 13.87 7.97 0.55
CA ALA A 322 13.93 9.12 1.46
C ALA A 322 13.72 10.48 0.75
N GLY A 323 13.95 10.57 -0.56
CA GLY A 323 13.88 11.80 -1.37
C GLY A 323 12.78 11.82 -2.37
#